data_ace3f9802fc7b674860bc65cafd1477b
#
_entry.id   ace3f9802fc7b674860bc65cafd1477b
#
_cell.length_a   1.000
_cell.length_b   1.000
_cell.length_c   1.000
_cell.angle_alpha   90.00
_cell.angle_beta   90.00
_cell.angle_gamma   90.00
#
_symmetry.space_group_name_H-M   'P 1'
#
loop_
_entity.id
_entity.type
_entity.pdbx_description
1 polymer ?
#
loop_
_entity_poly.entity_id
_entity_poly.type
_entity_poly.pdbx_seq_one_letter_code
_entity_poly.pdbx_strand_id
1 'polypeptide(L)'
;MIILKILLSLLLYLGIPTLLVLIVPGLGAVTATGLGELIALPFLLFLYEKEQRRRQHFTYAPRFLKDKAPLLVIALGAASCIGLNGLLTLSRLDLLFPAFSQEVAAELYAPPLPLQLLFLVFIIPPVEELVFRGTIFALIRERFSWMTAAAVSSLLFALFHGNVVQGIYALCLGFLCAWLYEKIHGLYASLVLHMSANLVSVIISALTGSLEFLNSLPAQLILTLLALGGAIWCIGRLKRLTEPRAYRIFHLF
;
A
#
# COMPACT_ATOMS: atom_id res chain seq x y z
N MET A 1 19.79 -4.81 17.75
CA MET A 1 18.61 -3.98 18.08
C MET A 1 17.64 -3.76 16.91
N ILE A 2 18.12 -3.39 15.69
CA ILE A 2 17.21 -3.16 14.51
C ILE A 2 16.40 -4.41 14.17
N ILE A 3 17.07 -5.55 13.98
CA ILE A 3 16.41 -6.84 13.65
C ILE A 3 15.33 -7.20 14.67
N LEU A 4 15.61 -7.06 15.96
CA LEU A 4 14.63 -7.37 17.00
C LEU A 4 13.35 -6.51 16.91
N LYS A 5 13.49 -5.23 16.57
CA LYS A 5 12.33 -4.32 16.38
C LYS A 5 11.51 -4.70 15.15
N ILE A 6 12.18 -5.06 14.05
CA ILE A 6 11.52 -5.56 12.84
C ILE A 6 10.76 -6.86 13.18
N LEU A 7 11.42 -7.81 13.82
CA LEU A 7 10.79 -9.08 14.20
C LEU A 7 9.60 -8.88 15.14
N LEU A 8 9.70 -7.97 16.13
CA LEU A 8 8.61 -7.67 17.04
C LEU A 8 7.41 -7.05 16.30
N SER A 9 7.65 -6.11 15.37
CA SER A 9 6.58 -5.51 14.57
C SER A 9 5.90 -6.54 13.66
N LEU A 10 6.67 -7.43 13.04
CA LEU A 10 6.14 -8.52 12.23
C LEU A 10 5.39 -9.56 13.06
N LEU A 11 5.87 -9.86 14.27
CA LEU A 11 5.18 -10.78 15.18
C LEU A 11 3.82 -10.23 15.60
N LEU A 12 3.71 -8.93 15.90
CA LEU A 12 2.43 -8.31 16.22
C LEU A 12 1.50 -8.28 14.99
N TYR A 13 2.02 -7.91 13.82
CA TYR A 13 1.30 -7.81 12.57
C TYR A 13 0.72 -9.16 12.10
N LEU A 14 1.50 -10.23 12.15
CA LEU A 14 1.09 -11.56 11.70
C LEU A 14 0.52 -12.43 12.84
N GLY A 15 1.12 -12.35 14.02
CA GLY A 15 0.83 -13.28 15.10
C GLY A 15 -0.58 -13.11 15.66
N ILE A 16 -1.06 -11.87 15.81
CA ILE A 16 -2.40 -11.63 16.35
C ILE A 16 -3.51 -12.07 15.39
N PRO A 17 -3.50 -11.73 14.08
CA PRO A 17 -4.47 -12.27 13.11
C PRO A 17 -4.44 -13.79 13.03
N THR A 18 -3.25 -14.40 12.97
CA THR A 18 -3.09 -15.86 12.92
C THR A 18 -3.70 -16.52 14.17
N LEU A 19 -3.45 -15.95 15.35
CA LEU A 19 -4.01 -16.46 16.59
C LEU A 19 -5.55 -16.39 16.60
N LEU A 20 -6.13 -15.33 16.04
CA LEU A 20 -7.60 -15.20 15.91
C LEU A 20 -8.18 -16.28 15.00
N VAL A 21 -7.55 -16.59 13.87
CA VAL A 21 -7.99 -17.70 12.99
C VAL A 21 -7.96 -19.03 13.72
N LEU A 22 -6.93 -19.28 14.56
CA LEU A 22 -6.79 -20.53 15.30
C LEU A 22 -7.82 -20.68 16.44
N ILE A 23 -8.17 -19.56 17.10
CA ILE A 23 -9.07 -19.57 18.29
C ILE A 23 -10.55 -19.51 17.88
N VAL A 24 -10.86 -18.84 16.74
CA VAL A 24 -12.24 -18.63 16.28
C VAL A 24 -12.49 -19.39 14.98
N PRO A 25 -12.95 -20.63 15.04
CA PRO A 25 -13.24 -21.43 13.83
C PRO A 25 -14.27 -20.73 12.94
N GLY A 26 -14.01 -20.69 11.62
CA GLY A 26 -14.91 -20.09 10.65
C GLY A 26 -14.79 -18.56 10.52
N LEU A 27 -13.87 -17.93 11.22
CA LEU A 27 -13.56 -16.52 11.02
C LEU A 27 -12.83 -16.35 9.68
N GLY A 28 -13.45 -15.67 8.72
CA GLY A 28 -12.83 -15.43 7.41
C GLY A 28 -11.54 -14.61 7.52
N ALA A 29 -10.58 -14.85 6.62
CA ALA A 29 -9.23 -14.27 6.69
C ALA A 29 -9.24 -12.74 6.77
N VAL A 30 -10.04 -12.04 5.97
CA VAL A 30 -10.13 -10.56 5.99
C VAL A 30 -10.61 -10.05 7.35
N THR A 31 -11.61 -10.70 7.94
CA THR A 31 -12.15 -10.32 9.24
C THR A 31 -11.12 -10.59 10.35
N ALA A 32 -10.45 -11.73 10.30
CA ALA A 32 -9.40 -12.09 11.25
C ALA A 32 -8.23 -11.11 11.17
N THR A 33 -7.79 -10.77 9.96
CA THR A 33 -6.71 -9.79 9.73
C THR A 33 -7.14 -8.41 10.25
N GLY A 34 -8.31 -7.92 9.85
CA GLY A 34 -8.78 -6.59 10.28
C GLY A 34 -8.95 -6.46 11.80
N LEU A 35 -9.53 -7.46 12.45
CA LEU A 35 -9.67 -7.48 13.92
C LEU A 35 -8.31 -7.63 14.60
N GLY A 36 -7.46 -8.53 14.10
CA GLY A 36 -6.12 -8.75 14.67
C GLY A 36 -5.24 -7.52 14.57
N GLU A 37 -5.29 -6.83 13.44
CA GLU A 37 -4.54 -5.59 13.24
C GLU A 37 -5.12 -4.42 14.07
N LEU A 38 -6.42 -4.36 14.26
CA LEU A 38 -7.04 -3.40 15.17
C LEU A 38 -6.55 -3.60 16.61
N ILE A 39 -6.37 -4.85 17.05
CA ILE A 39 -5.78 -5.18 18.35
C ILE A 39 -4.28 -4.85 18.38
N ALA A 40 -3.55 -5.11 17.29
CA ALA A 40 -2.12 -4.82 17.18
C ALA A 40 -1.80 -3.31 17.12
N LEU A 41 -2.72 -2.50 16.59
CA LEU A 41 -2.54 -1.09 16.28
C LEU A 41 -1.99 -0.25 17.44
N PRO A 42 -2.54 -0.28 18.68
CA PRO A 42 -1.99 0.52 19.78
C PRO A 42 -0.54 0.17 20.12
N PHE A 43 -0.16 -1.10 20.04
CA PHE A 43 1.21 -1.54 20.29
C PHE A 43 2.16 -1.10 19.17
N LEU A 44 1.72 -1.20 17.94
CA LEU A 44 2.50 -0.76 16.78
C LEU A 44 2.66 0.76 16.75
N LEU A 45 1.62 1.52 17.11
CA LEU A 45 1.68 2.97 17.28
C LEU A 45 2.67 3.35 18.37
N PHE A 46 2.64 2.68 19.54
CA PHE A 46 3.59 2.92 20.61
C PHE A 46 5.04 2.68 20.15
N LEU A 47 5.29 1.57 19.43
CA LEU A 47 6.62 1.27 18.88
C LEU A 47 7.05 2.32 17.86
N TYR A 48 6.16 2.71 16.97
CA TYR A 48 6.39 3.75 15.97
C TYR A 48 6.72 5.11 16.61
N GLU A 49 5.90 5.58 17.56
CA GLU A 49 6.15 6.84 18.25
C GLU A 49 7.47 6.84 19.01
N LYS A 50 7.77 5.75 19.72
CA LYS A 50 9.07 5.58 20.41
C LYS A 50 10.24 5.72 19.45
N GLU A 51 10.14 5.12 18.24
CA GLU A 51 11.19 5.23 17.23
C GLU A 51 11.25 6.63 16.61
N GLN A 52 10.12 7.30 16.37
CA GLN A 52 10.11 8.67 15.88
C GLN A 52 10.75 9.64 16.89
N ARG A 53 10.44 9.50 18.18
CA ARG A 53 11.10 10.29 19.25
C ARG A 53 12.62 10.05 19.28
N ARG A 54 13.06 8.79 19.11
CA ARG A 54 14.50 8.46 19.05
C ARG A 54 15.18 9.12 17.85
N ARG A 55 14.50 9.21 16.71
CA ARG A 55 15.05 9.81 15.48
C ARG A 55 14.96 11.33 15.47
N GLN A 56 14.32 11.96 16.43
CA GLN A 56 14.02 13.42 16.47
C GLN A 56 13.26 13.91 15.21
N HIS A 57 12.61 13.02 14.49
CA HIS A 57 11.84 13.32 13.29
C HIS A 57 10.34 13.38 13.62
N PHE A 58 9.92 14.50 14.23
CA PHE A 58 8.52 14.91 14.13
C PHE A 58 8.32 15.60 12.79
N THR A 59 8.22 14.83 11.73
CA THR A 59 7.81 15.37 10.43
C THR A 59 6.30 15.38 10.34
N TYR A 60 5.71 16.34 11.00
CA TYR A 60 4.43 16.87 10.55
C TYR A 60 4.73 17.59 9.22
N ALA A 61 4.16 17.11 8.12
CA ALA A 61 4.35 17.72 6.81
C ALA A 61 3.20 18.69 6.48
N PRO A 62 3.19 19.90 7.06
CA PRO A 62 2.09 20.87 6.84
C PRO A 62 1.98 21.30 5.37
N ARG A 63 3.04 21.14 4.57
CA ARG A 63 3.02 21.40 3.12
C ARG A 63 2.14 20.43 2.35
N PHE A 64 2.10 19.16 2.73
CA PHE A 64 1.28 18.14 2.07
C PHE A 64 -0.21 18.48 2.17
N LEU A 65 -0.65 19.04 3.29
CA LEU A 65 -2.04 19.41 3.54
C LEU A 65 -2.47 20.72 2.85
N LYS A 66 -1.53 21.62 2.53
CA LYS A 66 -1.82 22.96 1.96
C LYS A 66 -1.84 22.99 0.44
N ASP A 67 -1.09 22.11 -0.22
CA ASP A 67 -0.95 22.09 -1.67
C ASP A 67 -1.91 21.05 -2.30
N LYS A 68 -1.95 20.99 -3.63
CA LYS A 68 -2.69 19.97 -4.39
C LYS A 68 -2.10 18.56 -4.30
N ALA A 69 -1.03 18.36 -3.51
CA ALA A 69 -0.36 17.09 -3.36
C ALA A 69 -1.27 15.95 -2.85
N PRO A 70 -2.18 16.14 -1.88
CA PRO A 70 -3.11 15.10 -1.45
C PRO A 70 -3.97 14.54 -2.59
N LEU A 71 -4.51 15.41 -3.42
CA LEU A 71 -5.32 15.00 -4.58
C LEU A 71 -4.50 14.23 -5.62
N LEU A 72 -3.23 14.64 -5.82
CA LEU A 72 -2.32 13.91 -6.71
C LEU A 72 -1.95 12.54 -6.16
N VAL A 73 -1.83 12.39 -4.83
CA VAL A 73 -1.57 11.09 -4.20
C VAL A 73 -2.79 10.18 -4.29
N ILE A 74 -4.00 10.71 -4.06
CA ILE A 74 -5.25 9.96 -4.26
C ILE A 74 -5.35 9.49 -5.72
N ALA A 75 -5.13 10.40 -6.68
CA ALA A 75 -5.15 10.06 -8.10
C ALA A 75 -4.06 9.03 -8.47
N LEU A 76 -2.87 9.13 -7.86
CA LEU A 76 -1.80 8.16 -8.05
C LEU A 76 -2.19 6.77 -7.50
N GLY A 77 -2.82 6.70 -6.33
CA GLY A 77 -3.32 5.44 -5.75
C GLY A 77 -4.36 4.78 -6.66
N ALA A 78 -5.35 5.54 -7.10
CA ALA A 78 -6.37 5.08 -8.02
C ALA A 78 -5.79 4.60 -9.36
N ALA A 79 -4.91 5.39 -9.97
CA ALA A 79 -4.25 5.06 -11.22
C ALA A 79 -3.32 3.85 -11.07
N SER A 80 -2.61 3.73 -9.95
CA SER A 80 -1.78 2.55 -9.67
C SER A 80 -2.62 1.28 -9.52
N CYS A 81 -3.75 1.35 -8.82
CA CYS A 81 -4.67 0.21 -8.69
C CYS A 81 -5.14 -0.27 -10.06
N ILE A 82 -5.69 0.61 -10.88
CA ILE A 82 -6.22 0.26 -12.21
C ILE A 82 -5.10 -0.21 -13.14
N GLY A 83 -3.97 0.52 -13.18
CA GLY A 83 -2.86 0.23 -14.07
C GLY A 83 -2.16 -1.09 -13.74
N LEU A 84 -1.86 -1.34 -12.45
CA LEU A 84 -1.19 -2.58 -12.04
C LEU A 84 -2.10 -3.81 -12.21
N ASN A 85 -3.37 -3.72 -11.77
CA ASN A 85 -4.32 -4.82 -11.99
C ASN A 85 -4.54 -5.07 -13.49
N GLY A 86 -4.64 -4.01 -14.31
CA GLY A 86 -4.73 -4.14 -15.76
C GLY A 86 -3.52 -4.85 -16.36
N LEU A 87 -2.29 -4.52 -15.94
CA LEU A 87 -1.09 -5.24 -16.38
C LEU A 87 -1.12 -6.72 -15.96
N LEU A 88 -1.51 -7.01 -14.72
CA LEU A 88 -1.61 -8.39 -14.23
C LEU A 88 -2.64 -9.19 -15.04
N THR A 89 -3.80 -8.61 -15.33
CA THR A 89 -4.84 -9.24 -16.15
C THR A 89 -4.35 -9.48 -17.59
N LEU A 90 -3.74 -8.47 -18.22
CA LEU A 90 -3.22 -8.56 -19.58
C LEU A 90 -2.03 -9.53 -19.69
N SER A 91 -1.24 -9.70 -18.63
CA SER A 91 -0.14 -10.69 -18.59
C SER A 91 -0.61 -12.13 -18.49
N ARG A 92 -1.90 -12.36 -18.22
CA ARG A 92 -2.50 -13.69 -18.02
C ARG A 92 -1.82 -14.50 -16.90
N LEU A 93 -1.27 -13.82 -15.89
CA LEU A 93 -0.66 -14.48 -14.72
C LEU A 93 -1.66 -15.31 -13.93
N ASP A 94 -2.95 -14.96 -13.98
CA ASP A 94 -4.05 -15.74 -13.45
C ASP A 94 -4.10 -17.20 -13.97
N LEU A 95 -3.68 -17.42 -15.23
CA LEU A 95 -3.61 -18.77 -15.81
C LEU A 95 -2.45 -19.59 -15.27
N LEU A 96 -1.35 -18.93 -14.88
CA LEU A 96 -0.18 -19.59 -14.28
C LEU A 96 -0.37 -19.83 -12.78
N PHE A 97 -1.19 -19.01 -12.12
CA PHE A 97 -1.47 -19.06 -10.68
C PHE A 97 -2.99 -19.04 -10.42
N PRO A 98 -3.73 -20.08 -10.82
CA PRO A 98 -5.20 -20.10 -10.77
C PRO A 98 -5.77 -20.03 -9.34
N ALA A 99 -5.05 -20.53 -8.34
CA ALA A 99 -5.48 -20.46 -6.94
C ALA A 99 -5.73 -19.00 -6.48
N PHE A 100 -4.99 -18.02 -7.01
CA PHE A 100 -5.24 -16.62 -6.69
C PHE A 100 -6.61 -16.14 -7.15
N SER A 101 -6.98 -16.42 -8.41
CA SER A 101 -8.24 -15.92 -8.98
C SER A 101 -9.47 -16.64 -8.42
N GLN A 102 -9.34 -17.92 -8.07
CA GLN A 102 -10.46 -18.73 -7.63
C GLN A 102 -10.71 -18.69 -6.11
N GLU A 103 -9.66 -18.69 -5.32
CA GLU A 103 -9.74 -18.80 -3.86
C GLU A 103 -9.49 -17.46 -3.16
N VAL A 104 -8.33 -16.86 -3.41
CA VAL A 104 -7.89 -15.67 -2.67
C VAL A 104 -8.74 -14.44 -2.98
N ALA A 105 -9.06 -14.19 -4.26
CA ALA A 105 -9.90 -13.05 -4.63
C ALA A 105 -11.33 -13.23 -4.10
N ALA A 106 -11.87 -14.46 -4.15
CA ALA A 106 -13.18 -14.78 -3.61
C ALA A 106 -13.22 -14.54 -2.09
N GLU A 107 -12.20 -14.98 -1.36
CA GLU A 107 -12.10 -14.78 0.09
C GLU A 107 -11.90 -13.31 0.48
N LEU A 108 -11.08 -12.57 -0.28
CA LEU A 108 -10.80 -11.16 -0.04
C LEU A 108 -12.06 -10.29 -0.08
N TYR A 109 -12.98 -10.58 -0.99
CA TYR A 109 -14.23 -9.83 -1.19
C TYR A 109 -15.48 -10.57 -0.66
N ALA A 110 -15.34 -11.67 0.09
CA ALA A 110 -16.43 -12.38 0.72
C ALA A 110 -17.22 -11.58 1.78
N PRO A 111 -16.57 -10.75 2.64
CA PRO A 111 -17.31 -9.97 3.62
C PRO A 111 -18.28 -8.98 2.97
N PRO A 112 -19.38 -8.59 3.65
CA PRO A 112 -20.25 -7.50 3.20
C PRO A 112 -19.46 -6.20 2.96
N LEU A 113 -19.89 -5.41 1.96
CA LEU A 113 -19.19 -4.19 1.53
C LEU A 113 -18.80 -3.24 2.67
N PRO A 114 -19.63 -2.99 3.72
CA PRO A 114 -19.21 -2.15 4.84
C PRO A 114 -17.98 -2.70 5.59
N LEU A 115 -17.87 -4.02 5.74
CA LEU A 115 -16.72 -4.66 6.37
C LEU A 115 -15.49 -4.65 5.46
N GLN A 116 -15.68 -4.83 4.14
CA GLN A 116 -14.59 -4.65 3.17
C GLN A 116 -14.02 -3.23 3.26
N LEU A 117 -14.88 -2.20 3.26
CA LEU A 117 -14.45 -0.82 3.41
C LEU A 117 -13.74 -0.59 4.74
N LEU A 118 -14.32 -1.08 5.85
CA LEU A 118 -13.72 -0.91 7.17
C LEU A 118 -12.33 -1.54 7.24
N PHE A 119 -12.21 -2.82 6.85
CA PHE A 119 -10.95 -3.54 7.03
C PHE A 119 -9.95 -3.26 5.90
N LEU A 120 -10.34 -3.46 4.64
CA LEU A 120 -9.40 -3.36 3.51
C LEU A 120 -8.95 -1.91 3.22
N VAL A 121 -9.74 -0.90 3.64
CA VAL A 121 -9.40 0.50 3.37
C VAL A 121 -8.94 1.24 4.61
N PHE A 122 -9.64 1.08 5.76
CA PHE A 122 -9.41 1.94 6.92
C PHE A 122 -8.61 1.30 8.06
N ILE A 123 -8.52 -0.02 8.18
CA ILE A 123 -7.79 -0.69 9.27
C ILE A 123 -6.48 -1.31 8.79
N ILE A 124 -6.52 -2.18 7.80
CA ILE A 124 -5.35 -2.93 7.33
C ILE A 124 -4.25 -2.00 6.74
N PRO A 125 -4.53 -1.10 5.78
CA PRO A 125 -3.48 -0.26 5.21
C PRO A 125 -2.73 0.62 6.21
N PRO A 126 -3.37 1.28 7.21
CA PRO A 126 -2.66 2.01 8.26
C PRO A 126 -1.68 1.15 9.05
N VAL A 127 -2.06 -0.06 9.41
CA VAL A 127 -1.20 -0.98 10.17
C VAL A 127 -0.03 -1.45 9.29
N GLU A 128 -0.29 -1.79 8.05
CA GLU A 128 0.74 -2.16 7.09
C GLU A 128 1.74 -1.02 6.86
N GLU A 129 1.28 0.22 6.67
CA GLU A 129 2.18 1.35 6.51
C GLU A 129 3.02 1.63 7.79
N LEU A 130 2.45 1.46 8.99
CA LEU A 130 3.20 1.55 10.25
C LEU A 130 4.33 0.51 10.32
N VAL A 131 4.03 -0.74 9.93
CA VAL A 131 5.01 -1.82 9.95
C VAL A 131 6.06 -1.63 8.85
N PHE A 132 5.63 -1.53 7.58
CA PHE A 132 6.54 -1.60 6.45
C PHE A 132 7.26 -0.27 6.20
N ARG A 133 6.62 0.89 6.35
CA ARG A 133 7.24 2.21 6.12
C ARG A 133 7.72 2.85 7.41
N GLY A 134 6.84 2.88 8.42
CA GLY A 134 7.16 3.47 9.73
C GLY A 134 8.27 2.76 10.46
N THR A 135 8.35 1.44 10.34
CA THR A 135 9.33 0.60 11.06
C THR A 135 10.40 0.04 10.13
N ILE A 136 10.05 -0.86 9.21
CA ILE A 136 11.05 -1.62 8.42
C ILE A 136 11.85 -0.69 7.52
N PHE A 137 11.19 0.05 6.62
CA PHE A 137 11.85 1.01 5.73
C PHE A 137 12.70 2.00 6.53
N ALA A 138 12.10 2.62 7.53
CA ALA A 138 12.74 3.67 8.30
C ALA A 138 13.96 3.18 9.10
N LEU A 139 13.94 1.96 9.66
CA LEU A 139 15.10 1.36 10.35
C LEU A 139 16.23 0.98 9.39
N ILE A 140 15.89 0.45 8.19
CA ILE A 140 16.88 0.11 7.17
C ILE A 140 17.49 1.41 6.60
N ARG A 141 16.67 2.43 6.39
CA ARG A 141 17.08 3.74 5.85
C ARG A 141 18.12 4.45 6.74
N GLU A 142 18.17 4.17 8.02
CA GLU A 142 19.22 4.68 8.93
C GLU A 142 20.64 4.20 8.56
N ARG A 143 20.76 3.09 7.87
CA ARG A 143 22.04 2.43 7.57
C ARG A 143 22.34 2.32 6.07
N PHE A 144 21.31 2.36 5.23
CA PHE A 144 21.41 2.08 3.80
C PHE A 144 20.75 3.18 2.98
N SER A 145 20.96 3.12 1.65
CA SER A 145 20.32 4.03 0.71
C SER A 145 18.79 3.89 0.76
N TRP A 146 18.08 4.93 0.35
CA TRP A 146 16.62 4.87 0.26
C TRP A 146 16.14 3.79 -0.71
N MET A 147 16.89 3.53 -1.78
CA MET A 147 16.58 2.46 -2.75
C MET A 147 16.66 1.07 -2.09
N THR A 148 17.72 0.82 -1.32
CA THR A 148 17.87 -0.43 -0.57
C THR A 148 16.75 -0.60 0.45
N ALA A 149 16.43 0.45 1.20
CA ALA A 149 15.35 0.42 2.18
C ALA A 149 13.98 0.19 1.51
N ALA A 150 13.72 0.85 0.37
CA ALA A 150 12.50 0.66 -0.40
C ALA A 150 12.40 -0.75 -0.96
N ALA A 151 13.47 -1.27 -1.56
CA ALA A 151 13.48 -2.62 -2.13
C ALA A 151 13.22 -3.69 -1.06
N VAL A 152 13.94 -3.64 0.07
CA VAL A 152 13.76 -4.63 1.15
C VAL A 152 12.37 -4.53 1.79
N SER A 153 11.91 -3.31 2.11
CA SER A 153 10.59 -3.11 2.72
C SER A 153 9.47 -3.56 1.79
N SER A 154 9.57 -3.26 0.48
CA SER A 154 8.55 -3.63 -0.50
C SER A 154 8.56 -5.12 -0.82
N LEU A 155 9.74 -5.75 -0.82
CA LEU A 155 9.86 -7.20 -1.01
C LEU A 155 9.25 -7.96 0.18
N LEU A 156 9.53 -7.53 1.41
CA LEU A 156 8.89 -8.11 2.58
C LEU A 156 7.37 -7.92 2.52
N PHE A 157 6.90 -6.72 2.19
CA PHE A 157 5.47 -6.45 2.02
C PHE A 157 4.82 -7.38 0.99
N ALA A 158 5.49 -7.60 -0.16
CA ALA A 158 5.03 -8.53 -1.19
C ALA A 158 4.96 -9.98 -0.68
N LEU A 159 6.00 -10.44 0.02
CA LEU A 159 6.07 -11.82 0.54
C LEU A 159 4.94 -12.12 1.54
N PHE A 160 4.55 -11.15 2.35
CA PHE A 160 3.48 -11.32 3.34
C PHE A 160 2.07 -11.35 2.74
N HIS A 161 1.91 -11.11 1.44
CA HIS A 161 0.63 -11.33 0.76
C HIS A 161 0.34 -12.81 0.43
N GLY A 162 1.32 -13.70 0.58
CA GLY A 162 1.12 -15.15 0.52
C GLY A 162 0.86 -15.74 -0.87
N ASN A 163 0.71 -14.93 -1.92
CA ASN A 163 0.56 -15.39 -3.30
C ASN A 163 1.30 -14.50 -4.30
N VAL A 164 1.67 -15.07 -5.44
CA VAL A 164 2.53 -14.42 -6.43
C VAL A 164 1.85 -13.20 -7.08
N VAL A 165 0.58 -13.30 -7.42
CA VAL A 165 -0.13 -12.23 -8.15
C VAL A 165 -0.31 -10.99 -7.27
N GLN A 166 -0.82 -11.15 -6.05
CA GLN A 166 -0.87 -10.06 -5.07
C GLN A 166 0.52 -9.58 -4.68
N GLY A 167 1.50 -10.49 -4.57
CA GLY A 167 2.89 -10.15 -4.27
C GLY A 167 3.50 -9.19 -5.28
N ILE A 168 3.29 -9.43 -6.58
CA ILE A 168 3.78 -8.51 -7.64
C ILE A 168 3.09 -7.14 -7.52
N TYR A 169 1.77 -7.13 -7.33
CA TYR A 169 1.03 -5.89 -7.09
C TYR A 169 1.56 -5.14 -5.87
N ALA A 170 1.69 -5.83 -4.74
CA ALA A 170 2.15 -5.28 -3.48
C ALA A 170 3.61 -4.80 -3.55
N LEU A 171 4.48 -5.48 -4.30
CA LEU A 171 5.85 -5.02 -4.54
C LEU A 171 5.88 -3.65 -5.22
N CYS A 172 5.10 -3.49 -6.31
CA CYS A 172 5.05 -2.24 -7.06
C CYS A 172 4.41 -1.10 -6.24
N LEU A 173 3.25 -1.35 -5.64
CA LEU A 173 2.57 -0.38 -4.77
C LEU A 173 3.44 -0.03 -3.57
N GLY A 174 4.08 -1.03 -2.98
CA GLY A 174 4.99 -0.91 -1.88
C GLY A 174 6.16 0.00 -2.16
N PHE A 175 6.74 -0.11 -3.36
CA PHE A 175 7.84 0.76 -3.77
C PHE A 175 7.38 2.21 -3.95
N LEU A 176 6.16 2.44 -4.47
CA LEU A 176 5.56 3.78 -4.56
C LEU A 176 5.29 4.38 -3.17
N CYS A 177 4.77 3.59 -2.23
CA CYS A 177 4.58 4.00 -0.83
C CYS A 177 5.92 4.40 -0.19
N ALA A 178 6.97 3.58 -0.34
CA ALA A 178 8.30 3.86 0.18
C ALA A 178 8.92 5.13 -0.44
N TRP A 179 8.72 5.33 -1.75
CA TRP A 179 9.14 6.53 -2.43
C TRP A 179 8.43 7.78 -1.88
N LEU A 180 7.11 7.74 -1.68
CA LEU A 180 6.36 8.85 -1.08
C LEU A 180 6.79 9.12 0.35
N TYR A 181 6.98 8.07 1.16
CA TYR A 181 7.48 8.19 2.52
C TYR A 181 8.82 8.94 2.56
N GLU A 182 9.77 8.56 1.68
CA GLU A 182 11.08 9.24 1.59
C GLU A 182 10.94 10.70 1.14
N LYS A 183 10.05 11.00 0.17
CA LYS A 183 9.90 12.35 -0.39
C LYS A 183 9.18 13.33 0.54
N ILE A 184 8.26 12.84 1.36
CA ILE A 184 7.40 13.65 2.23
C ILE A 184 7.84 13.55 3.69
N HIS A 185 8.75 12.61 4.00
CA HIS A 185 9.28 12.35 5.33
C HIS A 185 8.20 12.01 6.37
N GLY A 186 7.18 11.22 5.95
CA GLY A 186 6.11 10.83 6.85
C GLY A 186 5.14 9.82 6.26
N LEU A 187 4.40 9.12 7.13
CA LEU A 187 3.45 8.06 6.77
C LEU A 187 2.24 8.56 5.98
N TYR A 188 1.85 9.83 6.16
CA TYR A 188 0.57 10.33 5.62
C TYR A 188 0.39 10.11 4.12
N ALA A 189 1.44 10.36 3.34
CA ALA A 189 1.33 10.23 1.89
C ALA A 189 1.28 8.77 1.40
N SER A 190 2.09 7.91 2.00
CA SER A 190 2.05 6.47 1.69
C SER A 190 0.71 5.86 2.12
N LEU A 191 0.20 6.27 3.28
CA LEU A 191 -1.11 5.86 3.78
C LEU A 191 -2.24 6.27 2.82
N VAL A 192 -2.29 7.55 2.41
CA VAL A 192 -3.32 8.04 1.47
C VAL A 192 -3.24 7.33 0.13
N LEU A 193 -2.03 7.09 -0.40
CA LEU A 193 -1.84 6.31 -1.63
C LEU A 193 -2.43 4.90 -1.49
N HIS A 194 -2.03 4.19 -0.43
CA HIS A 194 -2.42 2.82 -0.18
C HIS A 194 -3.94 2.69 0.01
N MET A 195 -4.53 3.49 0.90
CA MET A 195 -5.97 3.54 1.12
C MET A 195 -6.74 3.86 -0.16
N SER A 196 -6.24 4.77 -1.00
CA SER A 196 -6.88 5.12 -2.27
C SER A 196 -6.84 3.97 -3.27
N ALA A 197 -5.72 3.25 -3.34
CA ALA A 197 -5.61 2.06 -4.19
C ALA A 197 -6.58 0.96 -3.75
N ASN A 198 -6.64 0.68 -2.45
CA ASN A 198 -7.54 -0.33 -1.89
C ASN A 198 -9.02 0.08 -2.03
N LEU A 199 -9.36 1.36 -1.82
CA LEU A 199 -10.71 1.86 -2.04
C LEU A 199 -11.18 1.63 -3.48
N VAL A 200 -10.34 1.94 -4.45
CA VAL A 200 -10.66 1.69 -5.88
C VAL A 200 -10.81 0.20 -6.14
N SER A 201 -9.97 -0.66 -5.57
CA SER A 201 -10.09 -2.11 -5.68
C SER A 201 -11.42 -2.64 -5.15
N VAL A 202 -11.83 -2.20 -3.95
CA VAL A 202 -13.12 -2.57 -3.34
C VAL A 202 -14.30 -2.07 -4.18
N ILE A 203 -14.25 -0.83 -4.69
CA ILE A 203 -15.31 -0.27 -5.54
C ILE A 203 -15.42 -1.07 -6.85
N ILE A 204 -14.30 -1.34 -7.52
CA ILE A 204 -14.29 -2.13 -8.76
C ILE A 204 -14.87 -3.53 -8.51
N SER A 205 -14.45 -4.20 -7.42
CA SER A 205 -14.97 -5.51 -7.07
C SER A 205 -16.50 -5.48 -6.83
N ALA A 206 -16.98 -4.48 -6.10
CA ALA A 206 -18.42 -4.33 -5.83
C ALA A 206 -19.24 -4.03 -7.10
N LEU A 207 -18.64 -3.43 -8.12
CA LEU A 207 -19.30 -3.06 -9.38
C LEU A 207 -19.04 -4.06 -10.53
N THR A 208 -18.34 -5.16 -10.30
CA THR A 208 -17.87 -6.08 -11.36
C THR A 208 -19.01 -6.50 -12.28
N GLY A 209 -20.18 -6.89 -11.77
CA GLY A 209 -21.32 -7.27 -12.57
C GLY A 209 -21.90 -6.15 -13.44
N SER A 210 -21.75 -4.88 -13.04
CA SER A 210 -22.20 -3.70 -13.79
C SER A 210 -21.18 -3.20 -14.82
N LEU A 211 -19.93 -3.66 -14.71
CA LEU A 211 -18.80 -3.20 -15.52
C LEU A 211 -18.32 -4.28 -16.52
N GLU A 212 -19.13 -5.28 -16.83
CA GLU A 212 -18.75 -6.38 -17.75
C GLU A 212 -18.26 -5.89 -19.13
N PHE A 213 -18.78 -4.76 -19.61
CA PHE A 213 -18.35 -4.17 -20.87
C PHE A 213 -16.85 -3.77 -20.87
N LEU A 214 -16.26 -3.53 -19.68
CA LEU A 214 -14.83 -3.24 -19.51
C LEU A 214 -13.95 -4.49 -19.61
N ASN A 215 -14.54 -5.70 -19.62
CA ASN A 215 -13.79 -6.96 -19.72
C ASN A 215 -13.29 -7.24 -21.15
N SER A 216 -13.74 -6.47 -22.14
CA SER A 216 -13.23 -6.61 -23.50
C SER A 216 -11.73 -6.21 -23.56
N LEU A 217 -10.95 -6.96 -24.35
CA LEU A 217 -9.51 -6.70 -24.49
C LEU A 217 -9.18 -5.25 -24.88
N PRO A 218 -9.88 -4.60 -25.85
CA PRO A 218 -9.64 -3.20 -26.16
C PRO A 218 -9.88 -2.26 -24.98
N ALA A 219 -10.97 -2.46 -24.22
CA ALA A 219 -11.27 -1.64 -23.05
C ALA A 219 -10.20 -1.79 -21.96
N GLN A 220 -9.78 -3.02 -21.67
CA GLN A 220 -8.70 -3.29 -20.71
C GLN A 220 -7.39 -2.64 -21.12
N LEU A 221 -7.00 -2.74 -22.39
CA LEU A 221 -5.78 -2.08 -22.91
C LEU A 221 -5.86 -0.56 -22.75
N ILE A 222 -6.96 0.06 -23.17
CA ILE A 222 -7.13 1.52 -23.08
C ILE A 222 -7.09 1.97 -21.63
N LEU A 223 -7.84 1.34 -20.74
CA LEU A 223 -7.87 1.70 -19.32
C LEU A 223 -6.51 1.54 -18.65
N THR A 224 -5.81 0.44 -18.94
CA THR A 224 -4.47 0.19 -18.39
C THR A 224 -3.49 1.27 -18.86
N LEU A 225 -3.46 1.60 -20.15
CA LEU A 225 -2.57 2.63 -20.68
C LEU A 225 -2.88 4.03 -20.12
N LEU A 226 -4.18 4.39 -20.04
CA LEU A 226 -4.59 5.67 -19.45
C LEU A 226 -4.22 5.75 -17.97
N ALA A 227 -4.42 4.67 -17.21
CA ALA A 227 -4.09 4.61 -15.79
C ALA A 227 -2.58 4.71 -15.56
N LEU A 228 -1.77 3.96 -16.32
CA LEU A 228 -0.30 4.04 -16.23
C LEU A 228 0.21 5.43 -16.64
N GLY A 229 -0.33 6.02 -17.70
CA GLY A 229 -0.01 7.39 -18.12
C GLY A 229 -0.36 8.41 -17.02
N GLY A 230 -1.53 8.26 -16.42
CA GLY A 230 -1.97 9.07 -15.26
C GLY A 230 -1.05 8.92 -14.04
N ALA A 231 -0.64 7.70 -13.72
CA ALA A 231 0.31 7.43 -12.62
C ALA A 231 1.66 8.09 -12.89
N ILE A 232 2.22 7.96 -14.09
CA ILE A 232 3.48 8.60 -14.50
C ILE A 232 3.36 10.12 -14.39
N TRP A 233 2.25 10.69 -14.87
CA TRP A 233 1.99 12.12 -14.76
C TRP A 233 1.92 12.59 -13.31
N CYS A 234 1.18 11.88 -12.44
CA CYS A 234 1.09 12.18 -11.00
C CYS A 234 2.48 12.14 -10.33
N ILE A 235 3.30 11.10 -10.61
CA ILE A 235 4.68 10.99 -10.12
C ILE A 235 5.51 12.21 -10.56
N GLY A 236 5.43 12.60 -11.83
CA GLY A 236 6.14 13.76 -12.36
C GLY A 236 5.73 15.06 -11.67
N ARG A 237 4.43 15.25 -11.38
CA ARG A 237 3.92 16.41 -10.65
C ARG A 237 4.34 16.41 -9.18
N LEU A 238 4.25 15.25 -8.51
CA LEU A 238 4.68 15.10 -7.11
C LEU A 238 6.17 15.33 -6.94
N LYS A 239 7.01 14.82 -7.84
CA LYS A 239 8.45 15.12 -7.84
C LYS A 239 8.70 16.62 -7.84
N ARG A 240 8.06 17.37 -8.74
CA ARG A 240 8.21 18.83 -8.83
C ARG A 240 7.74 19.58 -7.58
N LEU A 241 6.71 19.07 -6.89
CA LEU A 241 6.21 19.68 -5.66
C LEU A 241 7.10 19.39 -4.44
N THR A 242 7.80 18.27 -4.45
CA THR A 242 8.65 17.82 -3.33
C THR A 242 10.12 18.21 -3.49
N GLU A 243 10.54 18.73 -4.65
CA GLU A 243 11.89 19.23 -4.85
C GLU A 243 12.16 20.51 -4.03
N PRO A 244 13.34 20.65 -3.41
CA PRO A 244 13.75 21.87 -2.73
C PRO A 244 13.71 23.08 -3.68
N ARG A 245 13.20 24.23 -3.23
CA ARG A 245 13.09 25.45 -4.05
C ARG A 245 14.41 25.92 -4.68
N ALA A 246 15.56 25.63 -4.07
CA ALA A 246 16.88 25.98 -4.60
C ALA A 246 17.19 25.30 -5.94
N TYR A 247 16.67 24.09 -6.21
CA TYR A 247 16.84 23.39 -7.49
C TYR A 247 15.97 23.96 -8.62
N ARG A 248 14.92 24.73 -8.30
CA ARG A 248 14.06 25.33 -9.35
C ARG A 248 14.67 26.55 -10.04
N ILE A 249 15.68 27.16 -9.45
CA ILE A 249 16.29 28.40 -10.00
C ILE A 249 17.31 28.06 -11.08
N PHE A 250 17.94 26.89 -11.04
CA PHE A 250 19.02 26.52 -11.98
C PHE A 250 18.55 25.89 -13.31
N HIS A 251 17.26 25.60 -13.48
CA HIS A 251 16.72 25.06 -14.73
C HIS A 251 15.96 26.10 -15.58
N LEU A 252 16.05 27.37 -15.24
CA LEU A 252 15.43 28.48 -16.00
C LEU A 252 16.46 29.35 -16.76
N PHE A 253 17.74 28.88 -16.86
CA PHE A 253 18.77 29.53 -17.66
C PHE A 253 19.43 28.55 -18.61
#